data_9601076d6ba42a1e9801aa0b31f21d52
#
_entry.id   9601076d6ba42a1e9801aa0b31f21d52
#
_cell.length_a   1.000
_cell.length_b   1.000
_cell.length_c   1.000
_cell.angle_alpha   90.00
_cell.angle_beta   90.00
_cell.angle_gamma   90.00
#
_symmetry.space_group_name_H-M   'P 1'
#
loop_
_entity.id
_entity.type
_entity.pdbx_description
1 polymer ?
#
loop_
_entity_poly.entity_id
_entity_poly.type
_entity_poly.pdbx_seq_one_letter_code
_entity_poly.pdbx_strand_id
1 'polypeptide(L)'
;MRRRLLGIFSLLVLALSVWNVSARAQTQPKNGSASAAQIVGVGPIQMTVADMDRSVDFYSRVLTFEKASDTEIAGENVEHLFGVFGARVRVVRMRLGDESIELVQFIAPSGRAIPADSRSNDLWFQHIAIIVSDMDRAYQVLRENRVEHASTGPQRLPDWNKNAAGIKAFYFKDRDGHPVEILQFPEDKGAAKWHKPSGRLFLGIDHTAIAVSNTESSLKFYRDVLGMRVAGESENFGTEQEHLNNVFGARLRITALRAAAGPGIEFLEYLTPRDGRPIPADERANDIVHRQTVLIALDVEAAAQNFSSNKTRFVSSGLVVNPIQRSGTRKAFIVRDPDGHAIEIAAE
;
A
#
# COMPACT_ATOMS: atom_id res chain seq x y z
N MET A 1 24.30 -84.80 -37.03
CA MET A 1 25.45 -84.36 -37.89
C MET A 1 25.86 -82.92 -37.47
N ARG A 2 27.12 -82.80 -37.20
CA ARG A 2 27.84 -81.64 -36.77
C ARG A 2 27.78 -80.47 -37.79
N ARG A 3 27.71 -79.24 -37.35
CA ARG A 3 28.69 -78.22 -37.79
C ARG A 3 28.60 -76.99 -36.84
N ARG A 4 29.77 -76.68 -36.30
CA ARG A 4 30.14 -75.50 -35.57
C ARG A 4 30.27 -74.31 -36.53
N LEU A 5 29.93 -73.14 -36.11
CA LEU A 5 30.54 -71.93 -36.70
C LEU A 5 30.72 -70.87 -35.58
N LEU A 6 31.96 -70.39 -35.54
CA LEU A 6 32.49 -69.37 -34.61
C LEU A 6 31.80 -68.01 -34.80
N GLY A 7 31.48 -67.37 -33.73
CA GLY A 7 31.07 -65.98 -33.71
C GLY A 7 32.24 -65.09 -33.30
N ILE A 8 32.47 -64.09 -34.09
CA ILE A 8 33.45 -63.01 -33.88
C ILE A 8 32.93 -62.03 -32.92
N PHE A 9 33.66 -61.83 -31.81
CA PHE A 9 33.41 -60.72 -30.88
C PHE A 9 34.00 -59.39 -31.47
N SER A 10 33.14 -58.42 -31.85
CA SER A 10 33.56 -57.04 -32.15
C SER A 10 33.42 -56.20 -30.90
N LEU A 11 34.56 -55.84 -30.31
CA LEU A 11 34.61 -54.83 -29.29
C LEU A 11 34.32 -53.45 -29.93
N LEU A 12 33.18 -52.85 -29.57
CA LEU A 12 32.90 -51.47 -29.86
C LEU A 12 33.43 -50.61 -28.69
N VAL A 13 34.54 -49.93 -28.90
CA VAL A 13 35.08 -48.94 -27.98
C VAL A 13 34.23 -47.69 -28.11
N LEU A 14 33.37 -47.41 -27.12
CA LEU A 14 32.67 -46.14 -27.02
C LEU A 14 33.61 -45.08 -26.43
N ALA A 15 34.10 -44.20 -27.27
CA ALA A 15 34.82 -43.00 -26.84
C ALA A 15 33.81 -42.01 -26.19
N LEU A 16 33.84 -41.96 -24.86
CA LEU A 16 33.14 -40.91 -24.10
C LEU A 16 33.91 -39.59 -24.28
N SER A 17 33.45 -38.74 -25.20
CA SER A 17 33.87 -37.35 -25.28
C SER A 17 33.25 -36.58 -24.09
N VAL A 18 34.05 -36.37 -23.05
CA VAL A 18 33.73 -35.46 -21.93
C VAL A 18 33.73 -34.04 -22.48
N TRP A 19 32.53 -33.50 -22.76
CA TRP A 19 32.38 -32.07 -22.98
C TRP A 19 32.48 -31.38 -21.62
N ASN A 20 33.65 -30.80 -21.37
CA ASN A 20 33.81 -29.78 -20.32
C ASN A 20 32.97 -28.56 -20.68
N VAL A 21 31.72 -28.51 -20.19
CA VAL A 21 30.95 -27.27 -20.13
C VAL A 21 31.55 -26.45 -19.01
N SER A 22 32.50 -25.62 -19.34
CA SER A 22 32.91 -24.51 -18.45
C SER A 22 31.68 -23.66 -18.18
N ALA A 23 31.07 -23.88 -17.01
CA ALA A 23 30.08 -22.93 -16.46
C ALA A 23 30.80 -21.61 -16.30
N ARG A 24 30.69 -20.73 -17.32
CA ARG A 24 30.92 -19.29 -17.12
C ARG A 24 29.92 -18.85 -16.07
N ALA A 25 30.40 -18.68 -14.85
CA ALA A 25 29.68 -17.89 -13.85
C ALA A 25 29.39 -16.55 -14.51
N GLN A 26 28.13 -16.32 -14.89
CA GLN A 26 27.64 -15.00 -15.21
C GLN A 26 27.81 -14.21 -13.90
N THR A 27 28.91 -13.46 -13.85
CA THR A 27 29.03 -12.37 -12.88
C THR A 27 27.86 -11.44 -13.14
N GLN A 28 26.84 -11.52 -12.28
CA GLN A 28 25.85 -10.46 -12.18
C GLN A 28 26.61 -9.14 -12.08
N PRO A 29 26.23 -8.11 -12.81
CA PRO A 29 26.85 -6.82 -12.66
C PRO A 29 26.64 -6.39 -11.21
N LYS A 30 27.69 -6.33 -10.42
CA LYS A 30 27.77 -5.64 -9.13
C LYS A 30 27.77 -4.14 -9.43
N ASN A 31 26.63 -3.60 -9.80
CA ASN A 31 26.35 -2.17 -9.82
C ASN A 31 24.86 -1.94 -9.60
N GLY A 32 24.32 -2.57 -8.53
CA GLY A 32 23.19 -2.02 -7.83
C GLY A 32 23.76 -1.13 -6.73
N SER A 33 23.68 0.17 -6.87
CA SER A 33 23.75 1.04 -5.71
C SER A 33 22.74 0.47 -4.71
N ALA A 34 23.21 0.05 -3.53
CA ALA A 34 22.31 -0.41 -2.46
C ALA A 34 21.22 0.66 -2.35
N SER A 35 19.96 0.24 -2.41
CA SER A 35 18.81 1.14 -2.23
C SER A 35 19.09 1.94 -0.96
N ALA A 36 19.26 3.25 -1.09
CA ALA A 36 19.79 4.05 0.00
C ALA A 36 18.87 4.14 1.22
N ALA A 37 17.59 3.74 1.06
CA ALA A 37 16.61 3.74 2.13
C ALA A 37 16.30 2.36 2.70
N GLN A 38 16.56 1.28 1.97
CA GLN A 38 16.25 -0.13 2.28
C GLN A 38 15.05 -0.32 3.23
N ILE A 39 13.85 -0.22 2.68
CA ILE A 39 12.61 -0.39 3.45
C ILE A 39 12.44 -1.85 3.82
N VAL A 40 12.32 -2.12 5.12
CA VAL A 40 12.12 -3.47 5.67
C VAL A 40 10.67 -3.75 6.05
N GLY A 41 9.84 -2.71 6.20
CA GLY A 41 8.44 -2.89 6.56
C GLY A 41 7.55 -1.72 6.15
N VAL A 42 6.26 -2.01 6.03
CA VAL A 42 5.20 -1.00 5.95
C VAL A 42 4.51 -0.97 7.32
N GLY A 43 4.55 0.17 7.96
CA GLY A 43 3.94 0.44 9.24
C GLY A 43 2.47 0.86 9.11
N PRO A 44 1.94 1.62 10.08
CA PRO A 44 0.57 2.10 10.01
C PRO A 44 0.33 3.06 8.84
N ILE A 45 -0.87 3.05 8.31
CA ILE A 45 -1.36 4.07 7.39
C ILE A 45 -1.98 5.18 8.23
N GLN A 46 -1.48 6.41 8.08
CA GLN A 46 -2.01 7.56 8.78
C GLN A 46 -3.07 8.29 7.93
N MET A 47 -4.09 8.80 8.61
CA MET A 47 -5.17 9.59 8.00
C MET A 47 -5.49 10.78 8.88
N THR A 48 -5.46 11.99 8.30
CA THR A 48 -5.87 13.20 9.01
C THR A 48 -7.39 13.24 9.09
N VAL A 49 -7.93 13.34 10.31
CA VAL A 49 -9.38 13.32 10.59
C VAL A 49 -9.85 14.66 11.18
N ALA A 50 -11.10 15.01 10.89
CA ALA A 50 -11.68 16.26 11.38
C ALA A 50 -12.14 16.16 12.83
N ASP A 51 -12.64 15.00 13.25
CA ASP A 51 -13.18 14.72 14.58
C ASP A 51 -12.75 13.32 15.02
N MET A 52 -11.82 13.26 15.99
CA MET A 52 -11.24 12.02 16.46
C MET A 52 -12.25 11.07 17.08
N ASP A 53 -13.16 11.59 17.92
CA ASP A 53 -14.10 10.72 18.65
C ASP A 53 -15.12 10.10 17.68
N ARG A 54 -15.56 10.86 16.68
CA ARG A 54 -16.43 10.37 15.61
C ARG A 54 -15.72 9.31 14.76
N SER A 55 -14.46 9.52 14.43
CA SER A 55 -13.69 8.57 13.63
C SER A 55 -13.38 7.30 14.42
N VAL A 56 -12.95 7.41 15.68
CA VAL A 56 -12.72 6.26 16.57
C VAL A 56 -14.01 5.44 16.75
N ASP A 57 -15.17 6.10 16.97
CA ASP A 57 -16.46 5.40 17.07
C ASP A 57 -16.77 4.62 15.79
N PHE A 58 -16.58 5.23 14.62
CA PHE A 58 -16.81 4.60 13.33
C PHE A 58 -15.90 3.38 13.12
N TYR A 59 -14.58 3.54 13.26
CA TYR A 59 -13.63 2.45 13.05
C TYR A 59 -13.81 1.33 14.07
N SER A 60 -14.16 1.63 15.33
CA SER A 60 -14.38 0.61 16.35
C SER A 60 -15.70 -0.13 16.19
N ARG A 61 -16.82 0.58 16.04
CA ARG A 61 -18.16 -0.03 16.08
C ARG A 61 -18.59 -0.63 14.76
N VAL A 62 -18.17 -0.01 13.63
CA VAL A 62 -18.57 -0.48 12.30
C VAL A 62 -17.55 -1.47 11.75
N LEU A 63 -16.26 -1.16 11.84
CA LEU A 63 -15.18 -1.94 11.23
C LEU A 63 -14.40 -2.80 12.23
N THR A 64 -14.81 -2.80 13.51
CA THR A 64 -14.26 -3.64 14.58
C THR A 64 -12.77 -3.44 14.89
N PHE A 65 -12.21 -2.25 14.59
CA PHE A 65 -10.88 -1.90 15.04
C PHE A 65 -10.82 -1.75 16.56
N GLU A 66 -9.70 -2.15 17.15
CA GLU A 66 -9.39 -1.96 18.56
C GLU A 66 -8.51 -0.73 18.77
N LYS A 67 -8.88 0.17 19.68
CA LYS A 67 -8.04 1.31 20.05
C LYS A 67 -6.83 0.82 20.84
N ALA A 68 -5.63 1.03 20.29
CA ALA A 68 -4.37 0.60 20.89
C ALA A 68 -3.67 1.71 21.69
N SER A 69 -3.77 2.97 21.26
CA SER A 69 -3.25 4.13 21.98
C SER A 69 -4.03 5.39 21.63
N ASP A 70 -3.93 6.41 22.48
CA ASP A 70 -4.59 7.70 22.33
C ASP A 70 -3.70 8.75 23.01
N THR A 71 -3.08 9.64 22.25
CA THR A 71 -2.06 10.56 22.75
C THR A 71 -2.20 11.92 22.10
N GLU A 72 -2.10 12.97 22.90
CA GLU A 72 -2.00 14.33 22.42
C GLU A 72 -0.52 14.77 22.46
N ILE A 73 -0.06 15.38 21.36
CA ILE A 73 1.32 15.85 21.16
C ILE A 73 1.33 17.28 20.63
N ALA A 74 2.35 18.04 21.03
CA ALA A 74 2.59 19.41 20.55
C ALA A 74 4.08 19.74 20.69
N GLY A 75 4.47 20.90 20.20
CA GLY A 75 5.83 21.41 20.30
C GLY A 75 6.64 21.28 19.01
N GLU A 76 7.86 21.74 19.04
CA GLU A 76 8.72 21.96 17.88
C GLU A 76 8.90 20.71 17.00
N ASN A 77 9.07 19.52 17.61
CA ASN A 77 9.20 18.28 16.84
C ASN A 77 7.94 17.93 16.06
N VAL A 78 6.74 18.28 16.58
CA VAL A 78 5.47 18.08 15.88
C VAL A 78 5.37 19.02 14.69
N GLU A 79 5.72 20.30 14.90
CA GLU A 79 5.74 21.30 13.84
C GLU A 79 6.73 20.94 12.74
N HIS A 80 7.92 20.47 13.11
CA HIS A 80 8.96 20.07 12.17
C HIS A 80 8.59 18.79 11.41
N LEU A 81 7.94 17.81 12.05
CA LEU A 81 7.54 16.58 11.38
C LEU A 81 6.45 16.84 10.34
N PHE A 82 5.39 17.55 10.73
CA PHE A 82 4.23 17.78 9.86
C PHE A 82 4.35 19.03 8.98
N GLY A 83 5.36 19.88 9.17
CA GLY A 83 5.53 21.13 8.45
C GLY A 83 4.38 22.13 8.72
N VAL A 84 3.75 22.06 9.90
CA VAL A 84 2.61 22.89 10.31
C VAL A 84 2.96 23.65 11.57
N PHE A 85 3.11 24.97 11.47
CA PHE A 85 3.43 25.84 12.60
C PHE A 85 2.30 25.87 13.64
N GLY A 86 2.64 25.81 14.92
CA GLY A 86 1.70 25.80 16.03
C GLY A 86 0.87 24.51 16.14
N ALA A 87 1.35 23.42 15.54
CA ALA A 87 0.59 22.18 15.51
C ALA A 87 0.43 21.57 16.91
N ARG A 88 -0.84 21.32 17.27
CA ARG A 88 -1.26 20.49 18.39
C ARG A 88 -2.13 19.37 17.84
N VAL A 89 -1.71 18.14 18.06
CA VAL A 89 -2.22 16.96 17.35
C VAL A 89 -2.62 15.89 18.34
N ARG A 90 -3.79 15.28 18.14
CA ARG A 90 -4.17 14.01 18.81
C ARG A 90 -3.96 12.87 17.83
N VAL A 91 -3.25 11.84 18.25
CA VAL A 91 -2.96 10.64 17.46
C VAL A 91 -3.56 9.44 18.17
N VAL A 92 -4.43 8.72 17.46
CA VAL A 92 -5.05 7.48 17.95
C VAL A 92 -4.67 6.33 17.03
N ARG A 93 -3.99 5.33 17.58
CA ARG A 93 -3.70 4.10 16.86
C ARG A 93 -4.85 3.12 17.02
N MET A 94 -5.35 2.64 15.87
CA MET A 94 -6.41 1.66 15.77
C MET A 94 -5.87 0.39 15.13
N ARG A 95 -6.09 -0.79 15.71
CA ARG A 95 -5.58 -2.07 15.25
C ARG A 95 -6.71 -2.95 14.70
N LEU A 96 -6.46 -3.62 13.59
CA LEU A 96 -7.31 -4.66 13.03
C LEU A 96 -6.45 -5.87 12.63
N GLY A 97 -6.60 -6.99 13.32
CA GLY A 97 -5.68 -8.12 13.14
C GLY A 97 -4.26 -7.77 13.53
N ASP A 98 -3.32 -7.96 12.61
CA ASP A 98 -1.91 -7.66 12.79
C ASP A 98 -1.55 -6.23 12.36
N GLU A 99 -2.41 -5.58 11.60
CA GLU A 99 -2.17 -4.26 11.00
C GLU A 99 -2.81 -3.15 11.83
N SER A 100 -2.38 -1.92 11.57
CA SER A 100 -2.91 -0.73 12.23
C SER A 100 -3.02 0.47 11.30
N ILE A 101 -3.94 1.36 11.65
CA ILE A 101 -4.01 2.71 11.14
C ILE A 101 -3.71 3.70 12.27
N GLU A 102 -3.31 4.91 11.93
CA GLU A 102 -3.23 6.02 12.87
C GLU A 102 -4.14 7.15 12.38
N LEU A 103 -5.12 7.47 13.21
CA LEU A 103 -5.96 8.64 13.02
C LEU A 103 -5.23 9.85 13.62
N VAL A 104 -5.14 10.94 12.87
CA VAL A 104 -4.39 12.14 13.26
C VAL A 104 -5.32 13.34 13.18
N GLN A 105 -5.70 13.90 14.32
CA GLN A 105 -6.49 15.12 14.36
C GLN A 105 -5.61 16.31 14.71
N PHE A 106 -5.56 17.30 13.82
CA PHE A 106 -4.98 18.59 14.15
C PHE A 106 -6.00 19.40 14.96
N ILE A 107 -5.79 19.44 16.28
CA ILE A 107 -6.61 20.26 17.20
C ILE A 107 -6.44 21.74 16.84
N ALA A 108 -5.19 22.12 16.48
CA ALA A 108 -4.83 23.43 15.98
C ALA A 108 -3.57 23.33 15.10
N PRO A 109 -3.46 24.07 13.99
CA PRO A 109 -4.60 24.62 13.24
C PRO A 109 -5.34 23.50 12.49
N SER A 110 -6.66 23.60 12.36
CA SER A 110 -7.44 22.69 11.50
C SER A 110 -7.15 22.96 10.03
N GLY A 111 -7.27 21.93 9.20
CA GLY A 111 -7.07 22.01 7.76
C GLY A 111 -8.38 22.01 6.97
N ARG A 112 -8.25 21.90 5.65
CA ARG A 112 -9.35 21.89 4.68
C ARG A 112 -10.01 20.52 4.61
N ALA A 113 -11.32 20.51 4.36
CA ALA A 113 -12.06 19.28 4.09
C ALA A 113 -11.63 18.64 2.74
N ILE A 114 -11.90 17.34 2.57
CA ILE A 114 -11.80 16.67 1.29
C ILE A 114 -12.77 17.33 0.31
N PRO A 115 -12.37 17.63 -0.94
CA PRO A 115 -13.28 18.18 -1.94
C PRO A 115 -14.49 17.25 -2.14
N ALA A 116 -15.70 17.79 -2.03
CA ALA A 116 -16.94 17.00 -2.11
C ALA A 116 -17.14 16.30 -3.47
N ASP A 117 -16.53 16.85 -4.51
CA ASP A 117 -16.54 16.32 -5.88
C ASP A 117 -15.36 15.40 -6.20
N SER A 118 -14.66 14.88 -5.16
CA SER A 118 -13.55 13.93 -5.31
C SER A 118 -14.00 12.66 -6.02
N ARG A 119 -13.17 12.21 -6.97
CA ARG A 119 -13.38 11.01 -7.77
C ARG A 119 -12.29 9.97 -7.49
N SER A 120 -12.58 8.71 -7.79
CA SER A 120 -11.61 7.62 -7.56
C SER A 120 -10.38 7.68 -8.48
N ASN A 121 -10.42 8.46 -9.56
CA ASN A 121 -9.28 8.70 -10.44
C ASN A 121 -8.49 9.99 -10.14
N ASP A 122 -8.89 10.78 -9.15
CA ASP A 122 -8.06 11.90 -8.69
C ASP A 122 -6.79 11.37 -7.99
N LEU A 123 -5.64 12.02 -8.17
CA LEU A 123 -4.36 11.51 -7.64
C LEU A 123 -4.28 11.53 -6.11
N TRP A 124 -5.16 12.26 -5.42
CA TRP A 124 -5.27 12.15 -3.95
C TRP A 124 -6.16 10.98 -3.50
N PHE A 125 -6.72 10.19 -4.43
CA PHE A 125 -7.46 9.00 -4.06
C PHE A 125 -6.50 7.97 -3.46
N GLN A 126 -6.73 7.67 -2.20
CA GLN A 126 -6.02 6.64 -1.47
C GLN A 126 -7.03 5.87 -0.62
N HIS A 127 -6.92 4.54 -0.58
CA HIS A 127 -7.74 3.72 0.31
C HIS A 127 -6.88 2.74 1.12
N ILE A 128 -7.45 2.22 2.19
CA ILE A 128 -7.00 1.00 2.86
C ILE A 128 -7.93 -0.14 2.45
N ALA A 129 -7.38 -1.30 2.12
CA ALA A 129 -8.14 -2.50 1.76
C ALA A 129 -8.28 -3.41 2.97
N ILE A 130 -9.47 -3.46 3.53
CA ILE A 130 -9.83 -4.29 4.67
C ILE A 130 -10.35 -5.61 4.17
N ILE A 131 -9.71 -6.71 4.57
CA ILE A 131 -10.13 -8.05 4.19
C ILE A 131 -11.32 -8.48 5.02
N VAL A 132 -12.34 -9.02 4.34
CA VAL A 132 -13.53 -9.56 4.98
C VAL A 132 -13.68 -11.06 4.70
N SER A 133 -14.23 -11.79 5.68
CA SER A 133 -14.52 -13.22 5.53
C SER A 133 -15.78 -13.49 4.70
N ASP A 134 -16.68 -12.50 4.62
CA ASP A 134 -17.96 -12.58 3.91
C ASP A 134 -18.34 -11.18 3.39
N MET A 135 -18.27 -10.99 2.08
CA MET A 135 -18.56 -9.71 1.43
C MET A 135 -20.01 -9.28 1.62
N ASP A 136 -20.93 -10.20 1.50
CA ASP A 136 -22.37 -9.87 1.53
C ASP A 136 -22.78 -9.41 2.93
N ARG A 137 -22.28 -10.10 3.95
CA ARG A 137 -22.50 -9.73 5.35
C ARG A 137 -21.80 -8.41 5.71
N ALA A 138 -20.56 -8.21 5.25
CA ALA A 138 -19.83 -6.96 5.48
C ALA A 138 -20.54 -5.77 4.83
N TYR A 139 -20.99 -5.94 3.60
CA TYR A 139 -21.75 -4.91 2.89
C TYR A 139 -23.08 -4.60 3.61
N GLN A 140 -23.77 -5.61 4.17
CA GLN A 140 -24.97 -5.39 4.95
C GLN A 140 -24.67 -4.53 6.20
N VAL A 141 -23.60 -4.83 6.95
CA VAL A 141 -23.17 -4.02 8.11
C VAL A 141 -22.92 -2.56 7.70
N LEU A 142 -22.23 -2.33 6.56
CA LEU A 142 -21.96 -0.99 6.07
C LEU A 142 -23.26 -0.24 5.71
N ARG A 143 -24.22 -0.90 5.06
CA ARG A 143 -25.55 -0.33 4.74
C ARG A 143 -26.35 0.04 5.99
N GLU A 144 -26.38 -0.82 6.98
CA GLU A 144 -27.06 -0.58 8.26
C GLU A 144 -26.48 0.65 8.97
N ASN A 145 -25.18 0.87 8.83
CA ASN A 145 -24.48 2.03 9.36
C ASN A 145 -24.47 3.25 8.40
N ARG A 146 -25.22 3.19 7.30
CA ARG A 146 -25.45 4.29 6.34
C ARG A 146 -24.13 4.92 5.87
N VAL A 147 -23.15 4.08 5.48
CA VAL A 147 -21.91 4.59 4.88
C VAL A 147 -22.21 5.20 3.51
N GLU A 148 -21.44 6.22 3.13
CA GLU A 148 -21.50 6.77 1.79
C GLU A 148 -20.77 5.83 0.82
N HIS A 149 -21.42 5.46 -0.27
CA HIS A 149 -20.85 4.61 -1.30
C HIS A 149 -19.89 5.42 -2.19
N ALA A 150 -18.70 4.87 -2.45
CA ALA A 150 -17.85 5.31 -3.55
C ALA A 150 -18.03 4.41 -4.79
N SER A 151 -18.20 3.10 -4.59
CA SER A 151 -18.68 2.17 -5.64
C SER A 151 -20.19 2.26 -5.80
N THR A 152 -20.72 1.82 -6.95
CA THR A 152 -22.17 1.65 -7.15
C THR A 152 -22.75 0.50 -6.30
N GLY A 153 -21.92 -0.48 -5.96
CA GLY A 153 -22.20 -1.65 -5.12
C GLY A 153 -21.02 -2.61 -5.14
N PRO A 154 -21.05 -3.71 -4.36
CA PRO A 154 -20.01 -4.74 -4.40
C PRO A 154 -19.86 -5.32 -5.82
N GLN A 155 -18.62 -5.47 -6.27
CA GLN A 155 -18.27 -6.05 -7.55
C GLN A 155 -17.48 -7.35 -7.35
N ARG A 156 -17.73 -8.36 -8.20
CA ARG A 156 -16.91 -9.54 -8.34
C ARG A 156 -16.10 -9.41 -9.62
N LEU A 157 -14.78 -9.35 -9.49
CA LEU A 157 -13.90 -9.18 -10.65
C LEU A 157 -13.99 -10.39 -11.59
N PRO A 158 -14.00 -10.14 -12.93
CA PRO A 158 -14.37 -11.14 -13.92
C PRO A 158 -13.31 -12.22 -14.12
N ASP A 159 -13.74 -13.42 -14.52
CA ASP A 159 -12.88 -14.61 -14.64
C ASP A 159 -11.83 -14.52 -15.76
N TRP A 160 -12.03 -13.63 -16.73
CA TRP A 160 -11.02 -13.38 -17.77
C TRP A 160 -9.77 -12.68 -17.23
N ASN A 161 -9.88 -11.91 -16.16
CA ASN A 161 -8.74 -11.27 -15.48
C ASN A 161 -8.12 -12.26 -14.48
N LYS A 162 -7.26 -13.15 -14.96
CA LYS A 162 -6.70 -14.26 -14.18
C LYS A 162 -6.07 -13.83 -12.86
N ASN A 163 -5.46 -12.64 -12.81
CA ASN A 163 -4.78 -12.15 -11.61
C ASN A 163 -5.77 -11.65 -10.55
N ALA A 164 -6.93 -11.15 -10.97
CA ALA A 164 -7.95 -10.60 -10.07
C ALA A 164 -9.26 -11.40 -10.05
N ALA A 165 -9.38 -12.47 -10.87
CA ALA A 165 -10.61 -13.26 -11.00
C ALA A 165 -11.18 -13.68 -9.65
N GLY A 166 -12.49 -13.46 -9.49
CA GLY A 166 -13.23 -13.89 -8.31
C GLY A 166 -13.05 -13.03 -7.06
N ILE A 167 -12.10 -12.10 -7.04
CA ILE A 167 -11.98 -11.12 -5.94
C ILE A 167 -13.28 -10.30 -5.91
N LYS A 168 -13.85 -10.16 -4.71
CA LYS A 168 -14.98 -9.26 -4.48
C LYS A 168 -14.45 -8.00 -3.79
N ALA A 169 -14.90 -6.82 -4.23
CA ALA A 169 -14.46 -5.53 -3.73
C ALA A 169 -15.60 -4.52 -3.67
N PHE A 170 -15.53 -3.60 -2.73
CA PHE A 170 -16.47 -2.51 -2.58
C PHE A 170 -15.80 -1.31 -1.92
N TYR A 171 -15.90 -0.11 -2.54
CA TYR A 171 -15.41 1.15 -1.98
C TYR A 171 -16.55 1.93 -1.34
N PHE A 172 -16.27 2.45 -0.16
CA PHE A 172 -17.15 3.34 0.59
C PHE A 172 -16.32 4.46 1.23
N LYS A 173 -16.97 5.44 1.83
CA LYS A 173 -16.30 6.53 2.52
C LYS A 173 -16.52 6.43 4.03
N ASP A 174 -15.50 6.78 4.79
CA ASP A 174 -15.64 6.99 6.23
C ASP A 174 -16.37 8.32 6.53
N ARG A 175 -16.40 8.72 7.82
CA ARG A 175 -17.13 9.91 8.26
C ARG A 175 -16.53 11.25 7.83
N ASP A 176 -15.28 11.24 7.37
CA ASP A 176 -14.56 12.40 6.86
C ASP A 176 -14.48 12.43 5.32
N GLY A 177 -14.99 11.37 4.67
CA GLY A 177 -14.99 11.22 3.22
C GLY A 177 -13.77 10.47 2.69
N HIS A 178 -12.97 9.84 3.55
CA HIS A 178 -11.86 9.01 3.09
C HIS A 178 -12.38 7.74 2.44
N PRO A 179 -11.91 7.38 1.23
CA PRO A 179 -12.19 6.09 0.63
C PRO A 179 -11.60 4.95 1.47
N VAL A 180 -12.41 3.91 1.65
CA VAL A 180 -12.05 2.65 2.31
C VAL A 180 -12.56 1.52 1.44
N GLU A 181 -11.81 0.43 1.33
CA GLU A 181 -12.20 -0.76 0.61
C GLU A 181 -12.51 -1.89 1.58
N ILE A 182 -13.58 -2.67 1.31
CA ILE A 182 -13.67 -4.04 1.78
C ILE A 182 -13.42 -4.98 0.62
N LEU A 183 -12.61 -6.03 0.88
CA LEU A 183 -12.15 -6.96 -0.13
C LEU A 183 -12.25 -8.40 0.39
N GLN A 184 -12.78 -9.31 -0.43
CA GLN A 184 -12.82 -10.74 -0.16
C GLN A 184 -12.05 -11.49 -1.24
N PHE A 185 -11.02 -12.24 -0.83
CA PHE A 185 -10.30 -13.13 -1.72
C PHE A 185 -11.04 -14.45 -1.93
N PRO A 186 -11.06 -15.03 -3.15
CA PRO A 186 -11.38 -16.42 -3.37
C PRO A 186 -10.29 -17.33 -2.75
N GLU A 187 -10.57 -18.62 -2.58
CA GLU A 187 -9.69 -19.56 -1.88
C GLU A 187 -8.26 -19.67 -2.46
N ASP A 188 -8.13 -19.44 -3.76
CA ASP A 188 -6.87 -19.55 -4.50
C ASP A 188 -6.05 -18.25 -4.54
N LYS A 189 -6.50 -17.16 -3.90
CA LYS A 189 -5.85 -15.84 -3.91
C LYS A 189 -5.69 -15.24 -2.52
N GLY A 190 -4.81 -14.25 -2.43
CA GLY A 190 -4.52 -13.58 -1.17
C GLY A 190 -3.55 -14.36 -0.28
N ALA A 191 -3.19 -13.79 0.85
CA ALA A 191 -2.32 -14.45 1.83
C ALA A 191 -3.07 -15.54 2.60
N ALA A 192 -2.39 -16.64 2.93
CA ALA A 192 -2.98 -17.77 3.66
C ALA A 192 -3.64 -17.37 5.00
N LYS A 193 -3.20 -16.28 5.61
CA LYS A 193 -3.80 -15.77 6.85
C LYS A 193 -5.26 -15.35 6.66
N TRP A 194 -5.65 -14.90 5.47
CA TRP A 194 -7.01 -14.44 5.16
C TRP A 194 -8.04 -15.57 5.06
N HIS A 195 -7.58 -16.80 4.89
CA HIS A 195 -8.42 -18.00 4.77
C HIS A 195 -8.53 -18.82 6.06
N LYS A 196 -7.85 -18.37 7.13
CA LYS A 196 -7.92 -19.05 8.42
C LYS A 196 -9.25 -18.75 9.10
N PRO A 197 -9.97 -19.77 9.61
CA PRO A 197 -11.16 -19.55 10.40
C PRO A 197 -10.85 -18.70 11.65
N SER A 198 -11.47 -17.52 11.77
CA SER A 198 -11.23 -16.60 12.88
C SER A 198 -12.48 -16.21 13.65
N GLY A 199 -13.67 -16.54 13.11
CA GLY A 199 -14.96 -16.06 13.63
C GLY A 199 -15.17 -14.54 13.45
N ARG A 200 -14.19 -13.81 12.87
CA ARG A 200 -14.27 -12.38 12.61
C ARG A 200 -14.81 -12.10 11.22
N LEU A 201 -15.53 -10.99 11.07
CA LEU A 201 -15.99 -10.51 9.77
C LEU A 201 -14.91 -9.67 9.08
N PHE A 202 -14.33 -8.70 9.79
CA PHE A 202 -13.19 -7.88 9.34
C PHE A 202 -11.90 -8.49 9.89
N LEU A 203 -10.96 -8.83 9.01
CA LEU A 203 -9.81 -9.67 9.36
C LEU A 203 -8.52 -8.88 9.59
N GLY A 204 -8.26 -7.87 8.78
CA GLY A 204 -7.03 -7.07 8.77
C GLY A 204 -6.93 -6.20 7.53
N ILE A 205 -5.78 -5.56 7.33
CA ILE A 205 -5.51 -4.70 6.16
C ILE A 205 -4.51 -5.40 5.25
N ASP A 206 -4.91 -5.67 3.99
CA ASP A 206 -3.98 -6.27 3.02
C ASP A 206 -3.03 -5.24 2.42
N HIS A 207 -3.55 -4.08 2.05
CA HIS A 207 -2.76 -3.01 1.42
C HIS A 207 -3.37 -1.62 1.62
N THR A 208 -2.59 -0.59 1.30
CA THR A 208 -3.09 0.73 0.93
C THR A 208 -2.89 0.92 -0.56
N ALA A 209 -3.85 1.51 -1.25
CA ALA A 209 -3.72 1.82 -2.67
C ALA A 209 -3.74 3.32 -2.91
N ILE A 210 -2.91 3.78 -3.85
CA ILE A 210 -2.78 5.17 -4.26
C ILE A 210 -3.00 5.31 -5.76
N ALA A 211 -3.73 6.33 -6.18
CA ALA A 211 -3.85 6.66 -7.59
C ALA A 211 -2.56 7.32 -8.08
N VAL A 212 -1.94 6.78 -9.13
CA VAL A 212 -0.67 7.29 -9.68
C VAL A 212 -0.85 7.76 -11.12
N SER A 213 -0.12 8.81 -11.49
CA SER A 213 -0.15 9.35 -12.86
C SER A 213 0.58 8.46 -13.86
N ASN A 214 1.63 7.76 -13.41
CA ASN A 214 2.46 6.88 -14.22
C ASN A 214 3.17 5.83 -13.36
N THR A 215 2.84 4.57 -13.55
CA THR A 215 3.41 3.43 -12.80
C THR A 215 4.93 3.36 -12.89
N GLU A 216 5.54 3.60 -14.06
CA GLU A 216 6.99 3.50 -14.19
C GLU A 216 7.72 4.61 -13.42
N SER A 217 7.14 5.80 -13.34
CA SER A 217 7.67 6.89 -12.51
C SER A 217 7.60 6.53 -11.02
N SER A 218 6.47 5.99 -10.58
CA SER A 218 6.30 5.56 -9.20
C SER A 218 7.20 4.37 -8.86
N LEU A 219 7.41 3.42 -9.79
CA LEU A 219 8.32 2.29 -9.59
C LEU A 219 9.78 2.74 -9.41
N LYS A 220 10.24 3.80 -10.09
CA LYS A 220 11.57 4.37 -9.83
C LYS A 220 11.73 4.83 -8.39
N PHE A 221 10.66 5.37 -7.80
CA PHE A 221 10.69 5.79 -6.40
C PHE A 221 10.54 4.60 -5.44
N TYR A 222 9.46 3.83 -5.54
CA TYR A 222 9.15 2.79 -4.56
C TYR A 222 10.00 1.53 -4.71
N ARG A 223 10.30 1.11 -5.94
CA ARG A 223 11.13 -0.08 -6.19
C ARG A 223 12.63 0.26 -6.16
N ASP A 224 13.05 1.28 -6.93
CA ASP A 224 14.48 1.52 -7.19
C ASP A 224 15.14 2.32 -6.05
N VAL A 225 14.43 3.29 -5.45
CA VAL A 225 14.95 4.10 -4.33
C VAL A 225 14.60 3.46 -2.97
N LEU A 226 13.36 3.03 -2.76
CA LEU A 226 12.91 2.47 -1.47
C LEU A 226 13.17 0.96 -1.34
N GLY A 227 13.46 0.25 -2.43
CA GLY A 227 13.78 -1.18 -2.42
C GLY A 227 12.57 -2.10 -2.27
N MET A 228 11.35 -1.61 -2.49
CA MET A 228 10.16 -2.45 -2.44
C MET A 228 10.10 -3.40 -3.63
N ARG A 229 9.52 -4.58 -3.43
CA ARG A 229 9.40 -5.60 -4.46
C ARG A 229 8.02 -5.54 -5.11
N VAL A 230 7.97 -5.56 -6.45
CA VAL A 230 6.72 -5.80 -7.19
C VAL A 230 6.24 -7.22 -6.91
N ALA A 231 5.02 -7.34 -6.44
CA ALA A 231 4.41 -8.61 -6.03
C ALA A 231 3.36 -9.13 -7.02
N GLY A 232 2.80 -8.25 -7.83
CA GLY A 232 1.81 -8.60 -8.86
C GLY A 232 1.41 -7.40 -9.69
N GLU A 233 0.86 -7.69 -10.87
CA GLU A 233 0.29 -6.69 -11.76
C GLU A 233 -1.00 -7.23 -12.37
N SER A 234 -1.94 -6.34 -12.65
CA SER A 234 -3.13 -6.66 -13.42
C SER A 234 -3.58 -5.44 -14.23
N GLU A 235 -4.33 -5.69 -15.28
CA GLU A 235 -5.05 -4.66 -16.00
C GLU A 235 -6.55 -4.93 -15.84
N ASN A 236 -7.24 -4.00 -15.21
CA ASN A 236 -8.64 -4.12 -14.85
C ASN A 236 -9.47 -3.13 -15.68
N PHE A 237 -10.55 -3.61 -16.30
CA PHE A 237 -11.47 -2.80 -17.09
C PHE A 237 -12.84 -3.50 -17.22
N GLY A 238 -13.77 -2.83 -17.87
CA GLY A 238 -15.15 -3.32 -18.09
C GLY A 238 -16.10 -2.89 -16.98
N THR A 239 -17.32 -3.37 -17.07
CA THR A 239 -18.45 -2.93 -16.24
C THR A 239 -18.18 -3.08 -14.75
N GLU A 240 -17.56 -4.16 -14.33
CA GLU A 240 -17.24 -4.41 -12.91
C GLU A 240 -16.25 -3.37 -12.39
N GLN A 241 -15.23 -3.02 -13.19
CA GLN A 241 -14.26 -2.01 -12.79
C GLN A 241 -14.85 -0.60 -12.81
N GLU A 242 -15.68 -0.27 -13.79
CA GLU A 242 -16.39 1.01 -13.82
C GLU A 242 -17.29 1.18 -12.59
N HIS A 243 -18.03 0.14 -12.24
CA HIS A 243 -18.91 0.16 -11.06
C HIS A 243 -18.13 0.17 -9.74
N LEU A 244 -16.97 -0.50 -9.66
CA LEU A 244 -16.12 -0.50 -8.49
C LEU A 244 -15.56 0.89 -8.22
N ASN A 245 -15.00 1.54 -9.25
CA ASN A 245 -14.42 2.87 -9.12
C ASN A 245 -15.46 4.00 -9.21
N ASN A 246 -16.69 3.71 -9.68
CA ASN A 246 -17.70 4.70 -10.05
C ASN A 246 -17.14 5.76 -11.03
N VAL A 247 -16.36 5.28 -12.01
CA VAL A 247 -15.73 6.08 -13.07
C VAL A 247 -16.01 5.40 -14.41
N PHE A 248 -16.78 6.07 -15.24
CA PHE A 248 -17.16 5.54 -16.55
C PHE A 248 -15.93 5.37 -17.46
N GLY A 249 -15.84 4.22 -18.15
CA GLY A 249 -14.71 3.87 -19.01
C GLY A 249 -13.42 3.56 -18.25
N ALA A 250 -13.49 3.27 -16.94
CA ALA A 250 -12.32 2.99 -16.13
C ALA A 250 -11.55 1.77 -16.65
N ARG A 251 -10.28 2.01 -17.00
CA ARG A 251 -9.28 0.98 -17.31
C ARG A 251 -8.02 1.31 -16.53
N LEU A 252 -7.61 0.41 -15.65
CA LEU A 252 -6.52 0.62 -14.73
C LEU A 252 -5.41 -0.40 -14.96
N ARG A 253 -4.16 0.07 -14.92
CA ARG A 253 -3.01 -0.77 -14.58
C ARG A 253 -2.86 -0.76 -13.07
N ILE A 254 -2.90 -1.92 -12.46
CA ILE A 254 -2.75 -2.10 -11.02
C ILE A 254 -1.41 -2.80 -10.78
N THR A 255 -0.59 -2.24 -9.87
CA THR A 255 0.73 -2.79 -9.54
C THR A 255 0.88 -2.86 -8.02
N ALA A 256 0.96 -4.08 -7.50
CA ALA A 256 1.11 -4.33 -6.07
C ALA A 256 2.59 -4.42 -5.68
N LEU A 257 2.96 -3.72 -4.62
CA LEU A 257 4.29 -3.73 -4.01
C LEU A 257 4.25 -4.26 -2.58
N ARG A 258 5.33 -4.93 -2.17
CA ARG A 258 5.50 -5.45 -0.81
C ARG A 258 6.91 -5.12 -0.29
N ALA A 259 6.98 -4.79 1.00
CA ALA A 259 8.21 -4.87 1.79
C ALA A 259 8.35 -6.28 2.40
N ALA A 260 9.32 -6.49 3.29
CA ALA A 260 9.48 -7.75 4.00
C ALA A 260 8.36 -8.00 5.02
N ALA A 261 7.79 -6.94 5.59
CA ALA A 261 6.73 -7.00 6.59
C ALA A 261 5.65 -5.93 6.35
N GLY A 262 4.48 -6.12 6.95
CA GLY A 262 3.36 -5.19 6.92
C GLY A 262 2.46 -5.31 5.68
N PRO A 263 1.49 -4.39 5.52
CA PRO A 263 0.58 -4.35 4.39
C PRO A 263 1.29 -3.99 3.08
N GLY A 264 0.63 -4.22 1.95
CA GLY A 264 1.13 -3.79 0.64
C GLY A 264 0.90 -2.31 0.35
N ILE A 265 1.56 -1.84 -0.71
CA ILE A 265 1.20 -0.60 -1.39
C ILE A 265 0.79 -0.98 -2.81
N GLU A 266 -0.36 -0.48 -3.26
CA GLU A 266 -0.87 -0.77 -4.59
C GLU A 266 -1.00 0.52 -5.40
N PHE A 267 -0.51 0.52 -6.65
CA PHE A 267 -0.68 1.62 -7.57
C PHE A 267 -1.91 1.40 -8.44
N LEU A 268 -2.69 2.45 -8.59
CA LEU A 268 -3.86 2.53 -9.47
C LEU A 268 -3.57 3.56 -10.57
N GLU A 269 -2.97 3.14 -11.68
CA GLU A 269 -2.80 4.01 -12.84
C GLU A 269 -4.04 3.91 -13.73
N TYR A 270 -4.81 4.99 -13.84
CA TYR A 270 -5.91 5.08 -14.79
C TYR A 270 -5.38 5.30 -16.21
N LEU A 271 -5.43 4.24 -17.02
CA LEU A 271 -5.12 4.30 -18.44
C LEU A 271 -6.20 5.07 -19.20
N THR A 272 -7.46 4.93 -18.75
CA THR A 272 -8.62 5.76 -19.12
C THR A 272 -9.63 5.84 -17.96
N PRO A 273 -10.34 6.98 -17.79
CA PRO A 273 -9.99 8.30 -18.30
C PRO A 273 -8.75 8.85 -17.59
N ARG A 274 -7.97 9.68 -18.28
CA ARG A 274 -6.75 10.32 -17.72
C ARG A 274 -7.02 11.75 -17.23
N ASP A 275 -8.23 12.04 -16.78
CA ASP A 275 -8.69 13.34 -16.34
C ASP A 275 -8.70 13.51 -14.81
N GLY A 276 -8.05 12.59 -14.09
CA GLY A 276 -7.85 12.69 -12.65
C GLY A 276 -7.04 13.94 -12.28
N ARG A 277 -7.50 14.66 -11.27
CA ARG A 277 -6.87 15.90 -10.82
C ARG A 277 -5.61 15.61 -10.00
N PRO A 278 -4.53 16.40 -10.14
CA PRO A 278 -3.33 16.25 -9.32
C PRO A 278 -3.60 16.62 -7.86
N ILE A 279 -2.77 16.10 -6.95
CA ILE A 279 -2.76 16.55 -5.55
C ILE A 279 -2.49 18.07 -5.54
N PRO A 280 -3.29 18.87 -4.81
CA PRO A 280 -3.06 20.31 -4.74
C PRO A 280 -1.65 20.65 -4.26
N ALA A 281 -0.96 21.55 -4.97
CA ALA A 281 0.42 21.88 -4.66
C ALA A 281 0.61 22.51 -3.27
N ASP A 282 -0.46 23.09 -2.71
CA ASP A 282 -0.54 23.70 -1.40
C ASP A 282 -1.16 22.81 -0.32
N GLU A 283 -1.34 21.51 -0.62
CA GLU A 283 -1.82 20.52 0.35
C GLU A 283 -0.85 20.43 1.52
N ARG A 284 -1.39 20.39 2.74
CA ARG A 284 -0.66 20.35 4.01
C ARG A 284 -1.07 19.15 4.85
N ALA A 285 -0.23 18.77 5.78
CA ALA A 285 -0.47 17.61 6.65
C ALA A 285 -1.74 17.75 7.51
N ASN A 286 -2.20 18.95 7.79
CA ASN A 286 -3.45 19.19 8.53
C ASN A 286 -4.71 19.19 7.66
N ASP A 287 -4.61 19.13 6.32
CA ASP A 287 -5.78 18.97 5.46
C ASP A 287 -6.36 17.55 5.60
N ILE A 288 -7.67 17.41 5.58
CA ILE A 288 -8.33 16.10 5.77
C ILE A 288 -8.01 15.12 4.63
N VAL A 289 -7.69 15.62 3.44
CA VAL A 289 -7.24 14.79 2.32
C VAL A 289 -5.87 14.16 2.56
N HIS A 290 -5.09 14.70 3.52
CA HIS A 290 -3.74 14.21 3.79
C HIS A 290 -3.76 12.81 4.37
N ARG A 291 -3.01 11.96 3.73
CA ARG A 291 -2.70 10.60 4.18
C ARG A 291 -1.24 10.34 3.98
N GLN A 292 -0.66 9.52 4.85
CA GLN A 292 0.71 9.08 4.68
C GLN A 292 0.87 7.61 5.07
N THR A 293 1.74 6.94 4.34
CA THR A 293 2.13 5.56 4.67
C THR A 293 3.45 5.61 5.42
N VAL A 294 3.51 4.97 6.58
CA VAL A 294 4.76 4.85 7.34
C VAL A 294 5.58 3.71 6.76
N LEU A 295 6.80 3.98 6.37
CA LEU A 295 7.76 2.99 5.88
C LEU A 295 8.91 2.87 6.88
N ILE A 296 9.23 1.65 7.27
CA ILE A 296 10.30 1.36 8.20
C ILE A 296 11.59 1.13 7.42
N ALA A 297 12.55 2.02 7.61
CA ALA A 297 13.88 1.94 7.00
C ALA A 297 14.89 1.28 7.94
N LEU A 298 15.83 0.54 7.36
CA LEU A 298 16.96 -0.02 8.12
C LEU A 298 17.88 1.09 8.68
N ASP A 299 18.06 2.17 7.92
CA ASP A 299 18.88 3.33 8.27
C ASP A 299 18.15 4.62 7.82
N VAL A 300 17.50 5.28 8.78
CA VAL A 300 16.72 6.50 8.50
C VAL A 300 17.62 7.70 8.23
N GLU A 301 18.81 7.76 8.79
CA GLU A 301 19.80 8.82 8.57
C GLU A 301 20.33 8.78 7.14
N ALA A 302 20.74 7.59 6.68
CA ALA A 302 21.19 7.39 5.30
C ALA A 302 20.05 7.68 4.31
N ALA A 303 18.83 7.25 4.63
CA ALA A 303 17.64 7.57 3.84
C ALA A 303 17.43 9.09 3.73
N ALA A 304 17.46 9.83 4.84
CA ALA A 304 17.25 11.28 4.83
C ALA A 304 18.32 12.02 4.02
N GLN A 305 19.58 11.59 4.11
CA GLN A 305 20.69 12.15 3.30
C GLN A 305 20.47 11.90 1.80
N ASN A 306 20.05 10.68 1.43
CA ASN A 306 19.76 10.34 0.05
C ASN A 306 18.63 11.21 -0.54
N PHE A 307 17.51 11.32 0.17
CA PHE A 307 16.37 12.12 -0.26
C PHE A 307 16.72 13.61 -0.39
N SER A 308 17.52 14.15 0.55
CA SER A 308 18.01 15.53 0.48
C SER A 308 18.91 15.76 -0.73
N SER A 309 19.85 14.83 -1.00
CA SER A 309 20.79 14.92 -2.12
C SER A 309 20.08 14.86 -3.47
N ASN A 310 18.99 14.10 -3.56
CA ASN A 310 18.16 13.97 -4.76
C ASN A 310 17.08 15.07 -4.88
N LYS A 311 17.11 16.09 -3.99
CA LYS A 311 16.16 17.20 -3.98
C LYS A 311 14.70 16.75 -3.92
N THR A 312 14.42 15.64 -3.24
CA THR A 312 13.05 15.17 -3.00
C THR A 312 12.30 16.23 -2.19
N ARG A 313 11.02 16.40 -2.47
CA ARG A 313 10.18 17.36 -1.73
C ARG A 313 9.87 16.81 -0.34
N PHE A 314 10.37 17.49 0.70
CA PHE A 314 10.05 17.19 2.09
C PHE A 314 8.75 17.89 2.51
N VAL A 315 7.96 17.22 3.36
CA VAL A 315 6.90 17.81 4.18
C VAL A 315 7.51 18.27 5.51
N SER A 316 8.32 17.40 6.13
CA SER A 316 9.08 17.74 7.35
C SER A 316 10.22 18.71 7.04
N SER A 317 10.72 19.41 8.06
CA SER A 317 11.90 20.29 7.96
C SER A 317 13.21 19.54 7.69
N GLY A 318 13.17 18.21 7.70
CA GLY A 318 14.30 17.28 7.58
C GLY A 318 14.08 16.06 8.46
N LEU A 319 15.15 15.40 8.85
CA LEU A 319 15.12 14.32 9.85
C LEU A 319 14.87 14.92 11.24
N VAL A 320 13.81 14.48 11.91
CA VAL A 320 13.37 15.00 13.22
C VAL A 320 13.29 13.89 14.25
N VAL A 321 13.33 14.24 15.53
CA VAL A 321 12.95 13.33 16.61
C VAL A 321 11.46 13.06 16.48
N ASN A 322 11.08 11.78 16.33
CA ASN A 322 9.69 11.42 16.08
C ASN A 322 8.84 11.69 17.35
N PRO A 323 7.88 12.62 17.28
CA PRO A 323 7.02 12.92 18.41
C PRO A 323 5.93 11.84 18.62
N ILE A 324 5.66 11.01 17.62
CA ILE A 324 4.68 9.93 17.70
C ILE A 324 5.36 8.71 18.30
N GLN A 325 4.92 8.33 19.50
CA GLN A 325 5.50 7.19 20.20
C GLN A 325 5.04 5.88 19.52
N ARG A 326 5.94 5.29 18.74
CA ARG A 326 5.84 3.94 18.22
C ARG A 326 7.00 3.13 18.78
N SER A 327 6.78 1.84 19.05
CA SER A 327 7.87 0.96 19.52
C SER A 327 9.06 1.06 18.55
N GLY A 328 10.23 1.45 19.07
CA GLY A 328 11.47 1.51 18.30
C GLY A 328 11.73 2.80 17.51
N THR A 329 10.71 3.52 17.05
CA THR A 329 10.92 4.67 16.16
C THR A 329 11.35 5.93 16.91
N ARG A 330 12.64 6.31 16.78
CA ARG A 330 13.20 7.50 17.44
C ARG A 330 13.27 8.72 16.54
N LYS A 331 13.45 8.52 15.23
CA LYS A 331 13.58 9.58 14.24
C LYS A 331 12.71 9.27 13.03
N ALA A 332 12.21 10.31 12.39
CA ALA A 332 11.40 10.21 11.19
C ALA A 332 11.54 11.46 10.32
N PHE A 333 11.12 11.35 9.08
CA PHE A 333 10.88 12.47 8.18
C PHE A 333 9.77 12.11 7.21
N ILE A 334 9.12 13.11 6.64
CA ILE A 334 8.05 12.93 5.67
C ILE A 334 8.49 13.56 4.34
N VAL A 335 8.40 12.78 3.28
CA VAL A 335 8.66 13.19 1.89
C VAL A 335 7.43 12.98 1.03
N ARG A 336 7.46 13.54 -0.19
CA ARG A 336 6.45 13.27 -1.20
C ARG A 336 7.03 12.44 -2.32
N ASP A 337 6.22 11.47 -2.78
CA ASP A 337 6.50 10.70 -3.97
C ASP A 337 6.35 11.58 -5.25
N PRO A 338 6.59 11.03 -6.47
CA PRO A 338 6.47 11.80 -7.71
C PRO A 338 5.11 12.44 -7.97
N ASP A 339 4.02 11.85 -7.46
CA ASP A 339 2.65 12.36 -7.62
C ASP A 339 2.20 13.25 -6.45
N GLY A 340 3.00 13.31 -5.38
CA GLY A 340 2.75 14.14 -4.21
C GLY A 340 2.18 13.42 -3.00
N HIS A 341 2.04 12.08 -3.01
CA HIS A 341 1.63 11.33 -1.82
C HIS A 341 2.67 11.44 -0.73
N ALA A 342 2.22 11.61 0.50
CA ALA A 342 3.10 11.71 1.65
C ALA A 342 3.55 10.32 2.13
N ILE A 343 4.85 10.19 2.36
CA ILE A 343 5.50 8.99 2.88
C ILE A 343 6.32 9.38 4.10
N GLU A 344 5.99 8.80 5.26
CA GLU A 344 6.83 8.92 6.45
C GLU A 344 7.88 7.81 6.41
N ILE A 345 9.15 8.17 6.52
CA ILE A 345 10.26 7.23 6.68
C ILE A 345 10.70 7.28 8.13
N ALA A 346 10.70 6.14 8.81
CA ALA A 346 11.07 6.00 10.20
C ALA A 346 12.00 4.79 10.39
N ALA A 347 12.84 4.79 11.43
CA ALA A 347 13.63 3.62 11.85
C ALA A 347 12.97 2.92 13.03
N GLU A 348 13.17 1.61 13.14
CA GLU A 348 12.88 0.85 14.36
C GLU A 348 13.91 1.11 15.46
#